data_c781a65d9726706fe3b820e6ab370b7c
#
_entry.id   c781a65d9726706fe3b820e6ab370b7c
#
_cell.length_a   1.000
_cell.length_b   1.000
_cell.length_c   1.000
_cell.angle_alpha   90.00
_cell.angle_beta   90.00
_cell.angle_gamma   90.00
#
_symmetry.space_group_name_H-M   'P 1'
#
loop_
_entity.id
_entity.type
_entity.pdbx_description
1 polymer ?
#
loop_
_entity_poly.entity_id
_entity_poly.type
_entity_poly.pdbx_seq_one_letter_code
_entity_poly.pdbx_strand_id
1 'polypeptide(L)'
;IYALDENLNVMWKYKSPTNTGHCPLPIDIDGDGKDELLVGYRLLDSDGKLLWSYPISDDHTDEIVAGKWMPGNDEGHFACVSGTEGFFIGDFYGNIVARDMIGHAQRVSIANYCPELEGREIVVTNFWGHQGVIFLYDCYGNQIWEMENEMNGNILAPVNWDGDGTELILTNADAQKGGLISGKGIRAVEFPDDGHPVLCCESLDLTGDERDELVVWDYHSMYIYTQDDCPKSQTYHPVQFPIYNASNYRGEYSYPDASYLDFHADKKKMKERK
;
A
#
# COMPACT_ATOMS: atom_id res chain seq x y z
N ILE A 1 -7.04 -13.26 16.87
CA ILE A 1 -6.03 -12.20 16.97
C ILE A 1 -5.59 -12.12 18.41
N TYR A 2 -4.30 -11.90 18.64
CA TYR A 2 -3.71 -11.68 19.96
C TYR A 2 -2.80 -10.47 19.86
N ALA A 3 -2.92 -9.53 20.79
CA ALA A 3 -1.92 -8.51 21.02
C ALA A 3 -1.03 -8.96 22.18
N LEU A 4 0.27 -8.82 21.97
CA LEU A 4 1.30 -9.20 22.96
C LEU A 4 2.08 -7.95 23.35
N ASP A 5 2.53 -7.89 24.61
CA ASP A 5 3.48 -6.89 25.07
C ASP A 5 4.93 -7.28 24.66
N GLU A 6 5.90 -6.43 25.00
CA GLU A 6 7.33 -6.64 24.72
C GLU A 6 7.91 -7.89 25.42
N ASN A 7 7.22 -8.44 26.41
CA ASN A 7 7.58 -9.66 27.13
C ASN A 7 6.79 -10.88 26.65
N LEU A 8 6.03 -10.74 25.54
CA LEU A 8 5.17 -11.76 24.95
C LEU A 8 3.99 -12.18 25.84
N ASN A 9 3.59 -11.35 26.82
CA ASN A 9 2.36 -11.58 27.55
C ASN A 9 1.16 -11.12 26.71
N VAL A 10 0.05 -11.85 26.82
CA VAL A 10 -1.18 -11.48 26.11
C VAL A 10 -1.80 -10.25 26.76
N MET A 11 -1.82 -9.14 26.04
CA MET A 11 -2.50 -7.92 26.45
C MET A 11 -4.02 -8.08 26.29
N TRP A 12 -4.43 -8.50 25.08
CA TRP A 12 -5.82 -8.81 24.77
C TRP A 12 -5.91 -9.85 23.66
N LYS A 13 -7.11 -10.38 23.47
CA LYS A 13 -7.43 -11.27 22.36
C LYS A 13 -8.80 -10.97 21.79
N TYR A 14 -8.92 -11.08 20.48
CA TYR A 14 -10.17 -10.95 19.76
C TYR A 14 -10.43 -12.20 18.92
N LYS A 15 -11.63 -12.77 19.03
CA LYS A 15 -12.07 -13.87 18.19
C LYS A 15 -12.92 -13.31 17.06
N SER A 16 -12.36 -13.27 15.86
CA SER A 16 -13.09 -12.83 14.68
C SER A 16 -14.20 -13.83 14.31
N PRO A 17 -15.41 -13.36 13.96
CA PRO A 17 -16.46 -14.24 13.45
C PRO A 17 -16.21 -14.70 12.01
N THR A 18 -15.41 -13.99 11.23
CA THR A 18 -15.07 -14.28 9.82
C THR A 18 -13.56 -14.22 9.62
N ASN A 19 -13.10 -14.37 8.37
CA ASN A 19 -11.69 -14.30 8.02
C ASN A 19 -11.06 -12.95 8.41
N THR A 20 -9.80 -12.96 8.80
CA THR A 20 -9.06 -11.76 9.24
C THR A 20 -8.14 -11.19 8.15
N GLY A 21 -8.00 -11.89 7.03
CA GLY A 21 -7.10 -11.48 5.96
C GLY A 21 -5.62 -11.75 6.24
N HIS A 22 -4.78 -11.29 5.34
CA HIS A 22 -3.33 -11.52 5.37
C HIS A 22 -2.58 -10.42 6.12
N CYS A 23 -2.99 -9.17 5.95
CA CYS A 23 -2.23 -7.99 6.41
C CYS A 23 -3.08 -7.13 7.36
N PRO A 24 -3.02 -7.36 8.67
CA PRO A 24 -3.59 -6.41 9.62
C PRO A 24 -2.73 -5.14 9.65
N LEU A 25 -3.37 -3.97 9.72
CA LEU A 25 -2.71 -2.68 9.81
C LEU A 25 -2.92 -2.06 11.20
N PRO A 26 -1.92 -2.09 12.08
CA PRO A 26 -1.93 -1.30 13.30
C PRO A 26 -1.61 0.16 12.97
N ILE A 27 -2.39 1.09 13.49
CA ILE A 27 -2.23 2.52 13.22
C ILE A 27 -3.00 3.36 14.25
N ASP A 28 -2.37 4.42 14.76
CA ASP A 28 -3.00 5.39 15.67
C ASP A 28 -3.89 6.34 14.84
N ILE A 29 -5.20 6.09 14.83
CA ILE A 29 -6.14 6.87 14.01
C ILE A 29 -6.76 8.06 14.73
N ASP A 30 -6.60 8.18 16.05
CA ASP A 30 -7.19 9.28 16.83
C ASP A 30 -6.17 10.15 17.56
N GLY A 31 -4.87 9.86 17.39
CA GLY A 31 -3.77 10.62 17.95
C GLY A 31 -3.60 10.44 19.46
N ASP A 32 -4.07 9.32 20.04
CA ASP A 32 -3.96 9.06 21.48
C ASP A 32 -2.64 8.37 21.88
N GLY A 33 -1.79 8.05 20.91
CA GLY A 33 -0.51 7.37 21.06
C GLY A 33 -0.62 5.86 21.20
N LYS A 34 -1.76 5.28 20.83
CA LYS A 34 -2.00 3.84 20.81
C LYS A 34 -2.64 3.42 19.49
N ASP A 35 -2.12 2.35 18.90
CA ASP A 35 -2.64 1.87 17.64
C ASP A 35 -4.01 1.21 17.77
N GLU A 36 -4.94 1.57 16.91
CA GLU A 36 -6.08 0.78 16.51
C GLU A 36 -5.61 -0.32 15.54
N LEU A 37 -6.49 -1.29 15.26
CA LEU A 37 -6.17 -2.37 14.36
C LEU A 37 -7.25 -2.51 13.28
N LEU A 38 -6.89 -2.15 12.03
CA LEU A 38 -7.64 -2.55 10.85
C LEU A 38 -7.29 -4.02 10.51
N VAL A 39 -8.29 -4.89 10.50
CA VAL A 39 -8.07 -6.32 10.29
C VAL A 39 -9.27 -6.98 9.60
N GLY A 40 -9.04 -7.56 8.45
CA GLY A 40 -10.14 -7.99 7.60
C GLY A 40 -11.05 -6.79 7.33
N TYR A 41 -12.34 -6.96 7.53
CA TYR A 41 -13.34 -5.90 7.34
C TYR A 41 -13.75 -5.23 8.65
N ARG A 42 -12.78 -4.98 9.55
CA ARG A 42 -13.07 -4.49 10.92
C ARG A 42 -12.04 -3.50 11.40
N LEU A 43 -12.48 -2.64 12.29
CA LEU A 43 -11.63 -1.81 13.13
C LEU A 43 -11.81 -2.23 14.58
N LEU A 44 -10.70 -2.54 15.22
CA LEU A 44 -10.61 -2.77 16.67
C LEU A 44 -9.93 -1.57 17.35
N ASP A 45 -10.39 -1.24 18.54
CA ASP A 45 -9.73 -0.28 19.44
C ASP A 45 -8.41 -0.86 19.96
N SER A 46 -7.54 -0.03 20.47
CA SER A 46 -6.25 -0.40 21.06
C SER A 46 -6.34 -1.41 22.21
N ASP A 47 -7.52 -1.58 22.82
CA ASP A 47 -7.81 -2.60 23.84
C ASP A 47 -8.49 -3.87 23.26
N GLY A 48 -8.56 -4.01 21.96
CA GLY A 48 -9.13 -5.16 21.25
C GLY A 48 -10.66 -5.18 21.15
N LYS A 49 -11.33 -4.06 21.46
CA LYS A 49 -12.77 -3.94 21.30
C LYS A 49 -13.13 -3.60 19.86
N LEU A 50 -14.20 -4.22 19.36
CA LEU A 50 -14.76 -3.91 18.04
C LEU A 50 -15.35 -2.49 18.04
N LEU A 51 -14.85 -1.63 17.17
CA LEU A 51 -15.41 -0.31 16.89
C LEU A 51 -16.49 -0.41 15.80
N TRP A 52 -16.15 -1.01 14.66
CA TRP A 52 -17.11 -1.30 13.59
C TRP A 52 -16.68 -2.51 12.74
N SER A 53 -17.60 -3.04 11.96
CA SER A 53 -17.33 -4.05 10.93
C SER A 53 -18.22 -3.84 9.71
N TYR A 54 -17.66 -4.12 8.53
CA TYR A 54 -18.46 -4.20 7.30
C TYR A 54 -19.12 -5.56 7.19
N PRO A 55 -20.43 -5.63 6.97
CA PRO A 55 -21.14 -6.89 6.75
C PRO A 55 -21.10 -7.29 5.26
N ILE A 56 -19.90 -7.33 4.64
CA ILE A 56 -19.78 -7.58 3.22
C ILE A 56 -19.62 -9.06 2.91
N SER A 57 -18.50 -9.65 3.33
CA SER A 57 -18.28 -11.08 3.14
C SER A 57 -17.46 -11.68 4.27
N ASP A 58 -17.30 -13.00 4.26
CA ASP A 58 -16.39 -13.74 5.14
C ASP A 58 -15.09 -14.13 4.42
N ASP A 59 -14.87 -13.64 3.21
CA ASP A 59 -13.62 -13.77 2.50
C ASP A 59 -12.51 -12.90 3.14
N HIS A 60 -11.29 -13.07 2.68
CA HIS A 60 -10.11 -12.41 3.26
C HIS A 60 -9.83 -11.06 2.60
N THR A 61 -9.18 -10.17 3.34
CA THR A 61 -8.48 -9.01 2.81
C THR A 61 -7.03 -9.39 2.55
N ASP A 62 -6.46 -8.90 1.45
CA ASP A 62 -5.08 -9.16 1.09
C ASP A 62 -4.15 -8.08 1.62
N GLU A 63 -4.47 -6.82 1.36
CA GLU A 63 -3.66 -5.68 1.76
C GLU A 63 -4.52 -4.50 2.18
N ILE A 64 -4.01 -3.70 3.13
CA ILE A 64 -4.65 -2.47 3.61
C ILE A 64 -3.57 -1.40 3.74
N VAL A 65 -3.81 -0.22 3.18
CA VAL A 65 -3.00 0.98 3.38
C VAL A 65 -3.88 2.11 3.89
N ALA A 66 -3.34 2.99 4.71
CA ALA A 66 -4.08 4.14 5.25
C ALA A 66 -3.28 5.43 5.07
N GLY A 67 -3.98 6.56 4.90
CA GLY A 67 -3.33 7.86 4.70
C GLY A 67 -4.32 8.99 4.47
N LYS A 68 -3.79 10.19 4.35
CA LYS A 68 -4.49 11.43 3.99
C LYS A 68 -4.16 11.79 2.55
N TRP A 69 -4.62 11.04 1.60
CA TRP A 69 -4.32 11.27 0.17
C TRP A 69 -5.36 12.10 -0.57
N MET A 70 -6.56 12.27 0.02
CA MET A 70 -7.62 13.10 -0.57
C MET A 70 -7.46 14.56 -0.15
N PRO A 71 -7.48 15.52 -1.09
CA PRO A 71 -7.37 16.94 -0.76
C PRO A 71 -8.48 17.41 0.18
N GLY A 72 -8.11 18.19 1.19
CA GLY A 72 -9.05 18.78 2.15
C GLY A 72 -9.69 17.80 3.13
N ASN A 73 -9.21 16.56 3.20
CA ASN A 73 -9.64 15.58 4.17
C ASN A 73 -8.52 15.27 5.18
N ASP A 74 -8.61 15.86 6.37
CA ASP A 74 -7.66 15.70 7.45
C ASP A 74 -7.92 14.44 8.32
N GLU A 75 -9.09 13.82 8.20
CA GLU A 75 -9.45 12.64 9.01
C GLU A 75 -8.84 11.34 8.45
N GLY A 76 -8.43 11.34 7.18
CA GLY A 76 -7.80 10.20 6.52
C GLY A 76 -8.77 9.11 6.07
N HIS A 77 -8.23 8.17 5.30
CA HIS A 77 -8.93 7.02 4.74
C HIS A 77 -8.03 5.79 4.78
N PHE A 78 -8.61 4.64 4.47
CA PHE A 78 -7.84 3.45 4.12
C PHE A 78 -8.32 2.89 2.78
N ALA A 79 -7.39 2.33 2.03
CA ALA A 79 -7.64 1.57 0.83
C ALA A 79 -7.42 0.08 1.14
N CYS A 80 -8.32 -0.75 0.67
CA CYS A 80 -8.30 -2.18 0.95
C CYS A 80 -8.53 -2.97 -0.33
N VAL A 81 -7.76 -4.03 -0.49
CA VAL A 81 -7.93 -5.03 -1.54
C VAL A 81 -8.27 -6.37 -0.94
N SER A 82 -9.07 -7.16 -1.63
CA SER A 82 -9.57 -8.40 -1.08
C SER A 82 -9.98 -9.41 -2.15
N GLY A 83 -10.13 -10.65 -1.72
CA GLY A 83 -10.43 -11.79 -2.58
C GLY A 83 -11.68 -11.60 -3.45
N THR A 84 -12.87 -11.59 -2.86
CA THR A 84 -14.13 -11.47 -3.62
C THR A 84 -14.69 -10.07 -3.68
N GLU A 85 -14.27 -9.18 -2.76
CA GLU A 85 -14.82 -7.83 -2.64
C GLU A 85 -14.11 -6.80 -3.53
N GLY A 86 -13.00 -7.20 -4.18
CA GLY A 86 -12.23 -6.33 -5.05
C GLY A 86 -11.49 -5.24 -4.29
N PHE A 87 -11.58 -4.02 -4.79
CA PHE A 87 -10.97 -2.81 -4.20
C PHE A 87 -12.04 -1.92 -3.58
N PHE A 88 -11.73 -1.32 -2.43
CA PHE A 88 -12.56 -0.27 -1.84
C PHE A 88 -11.75 0.73 -1.00
N ILE A 89 -12.31 1.94 -0.89
CA ILE A 89 -11.84 2.98 0.03
C ILE A 89 -12.84 3.07 1.18
N GLY A 90 -12.36 3.05 2.40
CA GLY A 90 -13.15 3.25 3.61
C GLY A 90 -12.68 4.45 4.42
N ASP A 91 -13.60 5.06 5.16
CA ASP A 91 -13.27 6.01 6.21
C ASP A 91 -13.10 5.29 7.56
N PHE A 92 -12.47 5.95 8.54
CA PHE A 92 -12.29 5.37 9.87
C PHE A 92 -13.60 5.28 10.68
N TYR A 93 -14.70 5.77 10.15
CA TYR A 93 -16.03 5.70 10.79
C TYR A 93 -16.88 4.51 10.33
N GLY A 94 -16.35 3.69 9.41
CA GLY A 94 -17.01 2.49 8.90
C GLY A 94 -17.94 2.77 7.71
N ASN A 95 -17.69 3.80 6.91
CA ASN A 95 -18.36 3.99 5.62
C ASN A 95 -17.44 3.53 4.48
N ILE A 96 -18.03 2.92 3.45
CA ILE A 96 -17.37 2.71 2.17
C ILE A 96 -17.56 3.98 1.33
N VAL A 97 -16.46 4.61 0.94
CA VAL A 97 -16.40 5.86 0.17
C VAL A 97 -16.45 5.56 -1.33
N ALA A 98 -15.67 4.57 -1.75
CA ALA A 98 -15.61 4.09 -3.13
C ALA A 98 -15.39 2.58 -3.16
N ARG A 99 -15.82 1.91 -4.21
CA ARG A 99 -15.65 0.47 -4.38
C ARG A 99 -15.67 0.08 -5.84
N ASP A 100 -14.78 -0.85 -6.20
CA ASP A 100 -14.78 -1.49 -7.51
C ASP A 100 -14.62 -3.01 -7.39
N MET A 101 -15.51 -3.75 -8.08
CA MET A 101 -15.60 -5.21 -8.02
C MET A 101 -14.72 -5.85 -9.11
N ILE A 102 -13.40 -5.68 -8.98
CA ILE A 102 -12.40 -6.10 -9.98
C ILE A 102 -11.96 -7.56 -9.84
N GLY A 103 -12.68 -8.36 -9.09
CA GLY A 103 -12.28 -9.74 -8.76
C GLY A 103 -11.27 -9.77 -7.62
N HIS A 104 -10.41 -10.79 -7.58
CA HIS A 104 -9.43 -10.96 -6.50
C HIS A 104 -8.33 -9.90 -6.60
N ALA A 105 -8.55 -8.79 -5.91
CA ALA A 105 -7.55 -7.73 -5.79
C ALA A 105 -6.51 -8.11 -4.74
N GLN A 106 -5.21 -7.98 -5.08
CA GLN A 106 -4.11 -8.55 -4.33
C GLN A 106 -3.22 -7.50 -3.66
N ARG A 107 -2.89 -6.44 -4.40
CA ARG A 107 -1.96 -5.40 -3.93
C ARG A 107 -2.55 -4.02 -4.16
N VAL A 108 -2.20 -3.09 -3.27
CA VAL A 108 -2.57 -1.68 -3.36
C VAL A 108 -1.38 -0.79 -3.01
N SER A 109 -1.20 0.29 -3.77
CA SER A 109 -0.15 1.28 -3.55
C SER A 109 -0.71 2.68 -3.74
N ILE A 110 -0.27 3.64 -2.94
CA ILE A 110 -0.72 5.03 -2.98
C ILE A 110 0.50 5.93 -3.11
N ALA A 111 0.56 6.72 -4.20
CA ALA A 111 1.66 7.62 -4.47
C ALA A 111 1.26 8.72 -5.47
N ASN A 112 2.17 9.64 -5.76
CA ASN A 112 1.98 10.70 -6.75
C ASN A 112 2.37 10.18 -8.14
N TYR A 113 1.54 9.35 -8.74
CA TYR A 113 1.78 8.77 -10.08
C TYR A 113 1.42 9.74 -11.21
N CYS A 114 0.50 10.69 -10.95
CA CYS A 114 0.01 11.67 -11.91
C CYS A 114 0.05 13.07 -11.29
N PRO A 115 1.20 13.77 -11.31
CA PRO A 115 1.37 15.05 -10.63
C PRO A 115 0.45 16.17 -11.15
N GLU A 116 -0.21 15.95 -12.30
CA GLU A 116 -1.23 16.85 -12.84
C GLU A 116 -2.61 16.70 -12.20
N LEU A 117 -2.84 15.63 -11.43
CA LEU A 117 -4.08 15.39 -10.70
C LEU A 117 -3.97 15.89 -9.25
N GLU A 118 -5.09 16.12 -8.62
CA GLU A 118 -5.12 16.46 -7.21
C GLU A 118 -5.05 15.22 -6.33
N GLY A 119 -4.41 15.32 -5.19
CA GLY A 119 -4.27 14.21 -4.24
C GLY A 119 -3.16 13.25 -4.62
N ARG A 120 -3.33 11.98 -4.28
CA ARG A 120 -2.45 10.89 -4.70
C ARG A 120 -3.26 9.78 -5.30
N GLU A 121 -2.74 9.18 -6.35
CA GLU A 121 -3.42 8.11 -7.06
C GLU A 121 -3.22 6.77 -6.34
N ILE A 122 -4.09 5.85 -6.68
CA ILE A 122 -4.12 4.51 -6.10
C ILE A 122 -3.93 3.50 -7.23
N VAL A 123 -2.88 2.70 -7.14
CA VAL A 123 -2.66 1.55 -8.02
C VAL A 123 -3.12 0.29 -7.31
N VAL A 124 -3.85 -0.54 -8.03
CA VAL A 124 -4.34 -1.84 -7.55
C VAL A 124 -4.00 -2.90 -8.56
N THR A 125 -3.61 -4.09 -8.11
CA THR A 125 -3.49 -5.26 -8.97
C THR A 125 -4.52 -6.31 -8.58
N ASN A 126 -5.21 -6.89 -9.58
CA ASN A 126 -5.91 -8.14 -9.37
C ASN A 126 -5.06 -9.28 -9.91
N PHE A 127 -4.88 -10.30 -9.10
CA PHE A 127 -4.01 -11.40 -9.43
C PHE A 127 -4.42 -12.65 -8.65
N TRP A 128 -4.91 -13.65 -9.35
CA TRP A 128 -5.10 -14.98 -8.79
C TRP A 128 -5.23 -16.01 -9.92
N GLY A 129 -4.20 -16.83 -10.06
CA GLY A 129 -4.18 -17.89 -11.07
C GLY A 129 -4.05 -17.40 -12.52
N HIS A 130 -3.76 -16.12 -12.75
CA HIS A 130 -3.51 -15.48 -14.04
C HIS A 130 -2.50 -14.34 -13.89
N GLN A 131 -2.13 -13.67 -14.98
CA GLN A 131 -1.12 -12.60 -14.94
C GLN A 131 -1.63 -11.32 -14.26
N GLY A 132 -2.93 -11.13 -14.20
CA GLY A 132 -3.57 -10.00 -13.55
C GLY A 132 -3.73 -8.78 -14.43
N VAL A 133 -4.41 -7.81 -13.84
CA VAL A 133 -4.64 -6.49 -14.43
C VAL A 133 -4.15 -5.47 -13.41
N ILE A 134 -3.50 -4.42 -13.89
CA ILE A 134 -3.11 -3.24 -13.11
C ILE A 134 -4.17 -2.19 -13.36
N PHE A 135 -4.69 -1.59 -12.30
CA PHE A 135 -5.66 -0.50 -12.34
C PHE A 135 -5.05 0.74 -11.72
N LEU A 136 -5.25 1.89 -12.33
CA LEU A 136 -4.97 3.18 -11.72
C LEU A 136 -6.28 3.90 -11.44
N TYR A 137 -6.41 4.40 -10.21
CA TYR A 137 -7.53 5.22 -9.76
C TYR A 137 -7.04 6.59 -9.33
N ASP A 138 -7.90 7.61 -9.45
CA ASP A 138 -7.67 8.89 -8.81
C ASP A 138 -7.81 8.79 -7.28
N CYS A 139 -7.54 9.87 -6.56
CA CYS A 139 -7.60 9.91 -5.11
C CYS A 139 -9.01 9.62 -4.54
N TYR A 140 -10.06 9.72 -5.35
CA TYR A 140 -11.45 9.46 -4.97
C TYR A 140 -11.92 8.04 -5.32
N GLY A 141 -11.09 7.24 -5.99
CA GLY A 141 -11.41 5.88 -6.41
C GLY A 141 -12.11 5.79 -7.77
N ASN A 142 -12.06 6.84 -8.61
CA ASN A 142 -12.51 6.75 -9.99
C ASN A 142 -11.39 6.15 -10.85
N GLN A 143 -11.69 5.11 -11.61
CA GLN A 143 -10.72 4.45 -12.48
C GLN A 143 -10.26 5.40 -13.59
N ILE A 144 -8.94 5.53 -13.74
CA ILE A 144 -8.30 6.33 -14.81
C ILE A 144 -7.99 5.42 -16.01
N TRP A 145 -7.32 4.29 -15.74
CA TRP A 145 -7.02 3.28 -16.76
C TRP A 145 -6.85 1.89 -16.13
N GLU A 146 -6.85 0.88 -16.99
CA GLU A 146 -6.47 -0.49 -16.68
C GLU A 146 -5.58 -1.06 -17.77
N MET A 147 -4.70 -1.99 -17.43
CA MET A 147 -3.85 -2.69 -18.38
C MET A 147 -3.53 -4.10 -17.90
N GLU A 148 -3.38 -5.04 -18.83
CA GLU A 148 -2.92 -6.38 -18.51
C GLU A 148 -1.46 -6.34 -18.04
N ASN A 149 -1.17 -7.02 -16.94
CA ASN A 149 0.18 -7.28 -16.51
C ASN A 149 0.70 -8.55 -17.21
N GLU A 150 1.59 -8.39 -18.16
CA GLU A 150 2.13 -9.52 -18.94
C GLU A 150 2.99 -10.49 -18.13
N MET A 151 3.53 -10.05 -17.00
CA MET A 151 4.24 -10.88 -16.03
C MET A 151 3.51 -10.89 -14.71
N ASN A 152 3.31 -12.08 -14.23
CA ASN A 152 2.74 -12.27 -12.92
C ASN A 152 3.73 -11.83 -11.85
N GLY A 153 3.43 -10.74 -11.18
CA GLY A 153 4.20 -10.23 -10.05
C GLY A 153 3.28 -9.91 -8.89
N ASN A 154 3.62 -10.42 -7.72
CA ASN A 154 2.97 -10.05 -6.47
C ASN A 154 3.73 -8.91 -5.78
N ILE A 155 4.30 -8.04 -6.59
CA ILE A 155 5.03 -6.84 -6.17
C ILE A 155 4.24 -5.66 -6.69
N LEU A 156 4.12 -4.65 -5.87
CA LEU A 156 3.59 -3.36 -6.24
C LEU A 156 4.23 -2.35 -5.31
N ALA A 157 5.11 -1.52 -5.84
CA ALA A 157 5.78 -0.50 -5.07
C ALA A 157 5.83 0.83 -5.84
N PRO A 158 5.68 1.97 -5.15
CA PRO A 158 5.99 3.27 -5.70
C PRO A 158 7.51 3.45 -5.78
N VAL A 159 7.99 4.11 -6.84
CA VAL A 159 9.41 4.35 -7.07
C VAL A 159 9.64 5.80 -7.46
N ASN A 160 10.29 6.57 -6.61
CA ASN A 160 10.75 7.93 -6.92
C ASN A 160 12.06 7.86 -7.73
N TRP A 161 11.95 7.45 -9.00
CA TRP A 161 13.10 7.18 -9.86
C TRP A 161 13.85 8.44 -10.26
N ASP A 162 13.14 9.52 -10.57
CA ASP A 162 13.72 10.76 -11.06
C ASP A 162 14.04 11.76 -9.94
N GLY A 163 13.59 11.53 -8.71
CA GLY A 163 13.80 12.41 -7.56
C GLY A 163 13.00 13.71 -7.61
N ASP A 164 11.98 13.79 -8.46
CA ASP A 164 11.14 14.97 -8.64
C ASP A 164 9.81 14.92 -7.88
N GLY A 165 9.57 13.80 -7.14
CA GLY A 165 8.33 13.56 -6.40
C GLY A 165 7.20 13.00 -7.25
N THR A 166 7.49 12.58 -8.50
CA THR A 166 6.60 11.77 -9.32
C THR A 166 7.03 10.31 -9.22
N GLU A 167 6.17 9.46 -8.72
CA GLU A 167 6.48 8.05 -8.58
C GLU A 167 6.12 7.26 -9.84
N LEU A 168 6.91 6.22 -10.09
CA LEU A 168 6.65 5.17 -11.09
C LEU A 168 6.17 3.90 -10.37
N ILE A 169 5.55 3.00 -11.12
CA ILE A 169 4.95 1.78 -10.59
C ILE A 169 5.90 0.61 -10.88
N LEU A 170 6.42 -0.05 -9.84
CA LEU A 170 7.18 -1.29 -9.96
C LEU A 170 6.25 -2.48 -9.72
N THR A 171 6.16 -3.41 -10.67
CA THR A 171 5.34 -4.63 -10.54
C THR A 171 6.15 -5.92 -10.62
N ASN A 172 7.27 -5.92 -11.33
CA ASN A 172 8.19 -7.06 -11.42
C ASN A 172 9.52 -6.64 -12.05
N ALA A 173 10.52 -7.52 -11.97
CA ALA A 173 11.88 -7.29 -12.45
C ALA A 173 12.21 -7.99 -13.77
N ASP A 174 11.25 -8.52 -14.52
CA ASP A 174 11.52 -9.18 -15.79
C ASP A 174 12.08 -8.20 -16.82
N ALA A 175 13.20 -8.55 -17.46
CA ALA A 175 13.89 -7.67 -18.41
C ALA A 175 13.06 -7.31 -19.64
N GLN A 176 12.15 -8.20 -20.07
CA GLN A 176 11.34 -7.99 -21.28
C GLN A 176 9.97 -7.37 -20.97
N LYS A 177 9.40 -7.69 -19.80
CA LYS A 177 8.01 -7.37 -19.48
C LYS A 177 7.84 -6.59 -18.16
N GLY A 178 8.85 -6.59 -17.30
CA GLY A 178 8.92 -5.82 -16.07
C GLY A 178 9.45 -4.41 -16.29
N GLY A 179 9.84 -3.74 -15.22
CA GLY A 179 10.33 -2.37 -15.21
C GLY A 179 9.39 -1.42 -14.49
N LEU A 180 9.56 -0.14 -14.73
CA LEU A 180 8.76 0.90 -14.11
C LEU A 180 7.72 1.45 -15.09
N ILE A 181 6.47 1.49 -14.63
CA ILE A 181 5.32 2.00 -15.40
C ILE A 181 4.98 3.40 -14.87
N SER A 182 4.81 4.36 -15.76
CA SER A 182 4.36 5.71 -15.40
C SER A 182 2.86 5.75 -15.12
N GLY A 183 2.38 6.82 -14.47
CA GLY A 183 0.95 7.09 -14.29
C GLY A 183 0.13 7.18 -15.58
N LYS A 184 0.79 7.23 -16.74
CA LYS A 184 0.15 7.16 -18.07
C LYS A 184 0.06 5.73 -18.64
N GLY A 185 0.41 4.71 -17.86
CA GLY A 185 0.42 3.32 -18.29
C GLY A 185 1.52 3.00 -19.31
N ILE A 186 2.61 3.78 -19.34
CA ILE A 186 3.73 3.58 -20.25
C ILE A 186 4.91 3.02 -19.47
N ARG A 187 5.54 1.97 -19.99
CA ARG A 187 6.80 1.44 -19.46
C ARG A 187 7.91 2.47 -19.67
N ALA A 188 8.27 3.20 -18.61
CA ALA A 188 9.20 4.32 -18.66
C ALA A 188 10.66 3.88 -18.46
N VAL A 189 10.89 2.86 -17.63
CA VAL A 189 12.21 2.30 -17.35
C VAL A 189 12.17 0.80 -17.58
N GLU A 190 13.18 0.26 -18.24
CA GLU A 190 13.33 -1.16 -18.54
C GLU A 190 14.53 -1.73 -17.76
N PHE A 191 14.39 -2.94 -17.25
CA PHE A 191 15.53 -3.67 -16.71
C PHE A 191 16.46 -4.14 -17.83
N PRO A 192 17.79 -4.10 -17.65
CA PRO A 192 18.72 -4.67 -18.61
C PRO A 192 18.59 -6.21 -18.64
N ASP A 193 18.82 -6.82 -19.79
CA ASP A 193 18.92 -8.28 -19.92
C ASP A 193 20.35 -8.73 -19.57
N ASP A 194 20.72 -8.66 -18.31
CA ASP A 194 22.06 -8.94 -17.78
C ASP A 194 22.13 -10.22 -16.93
N GLY A 195 21.01 -10.98 -16.90
CA GLY A 195 20.91 -12.23 -16.16
C GLY A 195 20.55 -12.04 -14.68
N HIS A 196 20.05 -10.88 -14.27
CA HIS A 196 19.53 -10.68 -12.93
C HIS A 196 18.32 -11.61 -12.64
N PRO A 197 18.08 -11.96 -11.37
CA PRO A 197 16.93 -12.77 -10.99
C PRO A 197 15.64 -11.96 -11.06
N VAL A 198 14.51 -12.67 -11.14
CA VAL A 198 13.16 -12.07 -11.17
C VAL A 198 12.30 -12.51 -9.99
N LEU A 199 12.89 -13.09 -8.96
CA LEU A 199 12.15 -13.66 -7.83
C LEU A 199 11.57 -12.59 -6.91
N CYS A 200 12.39 -11.62 -6.52
CA CYS A 200 12.02 -10.53 -5.62
C CYS A 200 12.59 -9.23 -6.14
N CYS A 201 11.87 -8.14 -5.93
CA CYS A 201 12.38 -6.78 -6.10
C CYS A 201 11.78 -5.83 -5.06
N GLU A 202 12.46 -4.74 -4.81
CA GLU A 202 12.08 -3.70 -3.87
C GLU A 202 12.67 -2.37 -4.33
N SER A 203 12.05 -1.27 -3.95
CA SER A 203 12.54 0.08 -4.18
C SER A 203 12.88 0.76 -2.86
N LEU A 204 14.02 1.43 -2.79
CA LEU A 204 14.40 2.23 -1.62
C LEU A 204 15.60 3.13 -1.97
N ASP A 205 15.69 4.29 -1.35
CA ASP A 205 16.84 5.18 -1.45
C ASP A 205 18.03 4.60 -0.66
N LEU A 206 18.97 3.98 -1.36
CA LEU A 206 20.19 3.41 -0.80
C LEU A 206 21.38 4.37 -0.86
N THR A 207 21.36 5.32 -1.78
CA THR A 207 22.47 6.26 -2.00
C THR A 207 22.32 7.56 -1.21
N GLY A 208 21.13 7.83 -0.67
CA GLY A 208 20.82 9.01 0.13
C GLY A 208 20.67 10.26 -0.74
N ASP A 209 20.11 10.12 -1.94
CA ASP A 209 19.94 11.22 -2.89
C ASP A 209 18.47 11.51 -3.25
N GLU A 210 17.52 10.98 -2.46
CA GLU A 210 16.07 11.09 -2.62
C GLU A 210 15.48 10.30 -3.81
N ARG A 211 16.32 9.67 -4.63
CA ARG A 211 15.87 8.75 -5.67
C ARG A 211 15.92 7.32 -5.16
N ASP A 212 14.94 6.52 -5.56
CA ASP A 212 14.92 5.12 -5.19
C ASP A 212 15.78 4.29 -6.13
N GLU A 213 16.66 3.46 -5.58
CA GLU A 213 17.27 2.34 -6.28
C GLU A 213 16.30 1.16 -6.37
N LEU A 214 16.52 0.31 -7.37
CA LEU A 214 15.83 -0.97 -7.50
C LEU A 214 16.74 -2.09 -7.06
N VAL A 215 16.34 -2.83 -6.04
CA VAL A 215 17.03 -4.02 -5.55
C VAL A 215 16.31 -5.26 -6.05
N VAL A 216 17.02 -6.12 -6.77
CA VAL A 216 16.48 -7.36 -7.33
C VAL A 216 17.29 -8.53 -6.80
N TRP A 217 16.65 -9.56 -6.28
CA TRP A 217 17.38 -10.68 -5.69
C TRP A 217 16.66 -12.03 -5.78
N ASP A 218 17.45 -13.06 -5.57
CA ASP A 218 17.02 -14.43 -5.32
C ASP A 218 17.80 -15.04 -4.15
N TYR A 219 17.82 -16.35 -4.03
CA TYR A 219 18.58 -17.08 -3.01
C TYR A 219 20.11 -17.04 -3.20
N HIS A 220 20.60 -16.59 -4.33
CA HIS A 220 22.01 -16.71 -4.73
C HIS A 220 22.65 -15.39 -5.11
N SER A 221 21.88 -14.42 -5.57
CA SER A 221 22.38 -13.17 -6.13
C SER A 221 21.48 -11.97 -5.77
N MET A 222 22.11 -10.81 -5.73
CA MET A 222 21.43 -9.52 -5.55
C MET A 222 22.04 -8.53 -6.54
N TYR A 223 21.17 -7.80 -7.23
CA TYR A 223 21.52 -6.72 -8.15
C TYR A 223 20.89 -5.43 -7.65
N ILE A 224 21.61 -4.33 -7.78
CA ILE A 224 21.14 -3.00 -7.43
C ILE A 224 21.25 -2.13 -8.67
N TYR A 225 20.13 -1.55 -9.10
CA TYR A 225 20.07 -0.63 -10.22
C TYR A 225 19.87 0.77 -9.69
N THR A 226 20.73 1.68 -10.11
CA THR A 226 20.70 3.10 -9.77
C THR A 226 20.65 3.93 -11.03
N GLN A 227 20.25 5.17 -10.89
CA GLN A 227 20.21 6.13 -11.98
C GLN A 227 21.64 6.60 -12.31
N ASP A 228 21.84 6.98 -13.57
CA ASP A 228 23.05 7.67 -13.98
C ASP A 228 23.03 9.12 -13.45
N ASP A 229 24.17 9.66 -13.03
CA ASP A 229 24.36 11.04 -12.58
C ASP A 229 23.50 11.50 -11.39
N CYS A 230 23.95 11.16 -10.18
CA CYS A 230 23.29 11.56 -8.93
C CYS A 230 23.31 13.09 -8.71
N PRO A 231 22.17 13.76 -8.60
CA PRO A 231 22.12 15.17 -8.23
C PRO A 231 22.49 15.35 -6.75
N LYS A 232 23.74 15.72 -6.48
CA LYS A 232 24.38 15.80 -5.15
C LYS A 232 23.81 16.86 -4.20
N SER A 233 22.67 17.46 -4.48
CA SER A 233 22.14 18.60 -3.73
C SER A 233 20.83 18.29 -2.99
N GLN A 234 20.38 17.06 -3.00
CA GLN A 234 19.11 16.68 -2.39
C GLN A 234 19.28 16.30 -0.92
N THR A 235 18.24 16.47 -0.15
CA THR A 235 18.19 16.07 1.25
C THR A 235 17.47 14.73 1.35
N TYR A 236 18.11 13.76 1.98
CA TYR A 236 17.51 12.44 2.21
C TYR A 236 16.26 12.56 3.10
N HIS A 237 15.16 12.06 2.62
CA HIS A 237 13.92 11.93 3.37
C HIS A 237 13.66 10.45 3.70
N PRO A 238 14.14 9.95 4.84
CA PRO A 238 13.91 8.56 5.21
C PRO A 238 12.42 8.27 5.33
N VAL A 239 12.01 7.06 5.00
CA VAL A 239 10.66 6.58 5.29
C VAL A 239 10.43 6.69 6.79
N GLN A 240 9.57 7.61 7.22
CA GLN A 240 9.39 7.97 8.62
C GLN A 240 8.57 6.94 9.40
N PHE A 241 7.74 6.19 8.71
CA PHE A 241 6.86 5.18 9.31
C PHE A 241 6.99 3.86 8.56
N PRO A 242 8.09 3.11 8.81
CA PRO A 242 8.22 1.78 8.23
C PRO A 242 7.06 0.92 8.74
N ILE A 243 6.34 0.30 7.83
CA ILE A 243 5.35 -0.70 8.20
C ILE A 243 6.09 -1.86 8.86
N TYR A 244 5.70 -2.21 10.09
CA TYR A 244 6.35 -3.23 10.89
C TYR A 244 6.33 -4.63 10.27
N ASN A 245 5.39 -4.88 9.39
CA ASN A 245 5.26 -6.17 8.78
C ASN A 245 5.99 -6.21 7.44
N ALA A 246 7.25 -6.56 7.46
CA ALA A 246 8.10 -6.76 6.28
C ALA A 246 7.73 -8.04 5.51
N SER A 247 6.44 -8.40 5.46
CA SER A 247 5.97 -9.51 4.63
C SER A 247 5.72 -9.05 3.20
N ASN A 248 5.62 -10.01 2.27
CA ASN A 248 5.24 -9.74 0.87
C ASN A 248 3.82 -9.15 0.71
N TYR A 249 3.11 -8.94 1.81
CA TYR A 249 1.74 -8.45 1.87
C TYR A 249 1.64 -7.13 2.63
N ARG A 250 2.70 -6.36 2.71
CA ARG A 250 2.65 -5.01 3.29
C ARG A 250 2.01 -4.04 2.32
N GLY A 251 1.27 -3.08 2.83
CA GLY A 251 0.76 -1.96 2.05
C GLY A 251 1.90 -1.03 1.62
N GLU A 252 1.88 -0.59 0.38
CA GLU A 252 2.89 0.30 -0.17
C GLU A 252 2.33 1.70 -0.37
N TYR A 253 3.03 2.69 0.15
CA TYR A 253 2.67 4.09 -0.04
C TYR A 253 3.91 4.99 -0.02
N SER A 254 3.79 6.13 -0.70
CA SER A 254 4.78 7.19 -0.70
C SER A 254 4.16 8.47 -0.16
N TYR A 255 4.70 8.98 0.94
CA TYR A 255 4.25 10.23 1.54
C TYR A 255 5.43 11.18 1.74
N PRO A 256 5.26 12.47 1.42
CA PRO A 256 6.34 13.46 1.53
C PRO A 256 6.74 13.70 2.98
N ASP A 257 5.85 13.48 3.95
CA ASP A 257 6.12 13.64 5.37
C ASP A 257 5.12 12.89 6.26
N ALA A 258 5.39 12.90 7.57
CA ALA A 258 4.57 12.25 8.58
C ALA A 258 3.13 12.79 8.69
N SER A 259 2.83 13.98 8.15
CA SER A 259 1.51 14.60 8.29
C SER A 259 0.41 13.81 7.58
N TYR A 260 0.78 13.00 6.57
CA TYR A 260 -0.16 12.09 5.89
C TYR A 260 -0.65 10.95 6.78
N LEU A 261 0.07 10.65 7.85
CA LEU A 261 -0.25 9.59 8.82
C LEU A 261 -0.61 10.15 10.21
N ASP A 262 -0.72 11.47 10.33
CA ASP A 262 -1.16 12.13 11.57
C ASP A 262 -2.68 12.24 11.59
N PHE A 263 -3.34 11.20 12.05
CA PHE A 263 -4.79 11.06 12.06
C PHE A 263 -5.41 11.61 13.35
N HIS A 264 -6.64 12.13 13.25
CA HIS A 264 -7.40 12.70 14.37
C HIS A 264 -8.88 12.31 14.29
N ALA A 265 -9.16 11.04 14.08
CA ALA A 265 -10.53 10.55 13.99
C ALA A 265 -11.25 10.59 15.35
N ASP A 266 -12.53 10.98 15.39
CA ASP A 266 -13.31 11.07 16.62
C ASP A 266 -13.92 9.70 16.99
N LYS A 267 -13.27 8.97 17.89
CA LYS A 267 -13.76 7.66 18.38
C LYS A 267 -15.17 7.67 18.94
N LYS A 268 -15.68 8.81 19.42
CA LYS A 268 -17.07 8.87 19.91
C LYS A 268 -18.06 8.64 18.80
N LYS A 269 -17.76 9.20 17.61
CA LYS A 269 -18.58 8.97 16.42
C LYS A 269 -18.57 7.51 15.96
N MET A 270 -17.47 6.78 16.16
CA MET A 270 -17.34 5.36 15.79
C MET A 270 -18.22 4.46 16.66
N LYS A 271 -18.32 4.75 17.96
CA LYS A 271 -19.09 3.94 18.93
C LYS A 271 -20.61 4.06 18.77
N GLU A 272 -21.09 5.09 18.09
CA GLU A 272 -22.52 5.32 17.85
C GLU A 272 -23.09 4.50 16.68
N ARG A 273 -22.24 3.80 15.92
CA ARG A 273 -22.59 3.06 14.70
C ARG A 273 -22.58 1.53 14.85
N LYS A 274 -22.86 1.00 16.03
CA LYS A 274 -23.00 -0.45 16.28
C LYS A 274 -24.33 -1.01 15.76
#